data_bcf2aab33413eee6f90868f91a4aea3a
#
_entry.id   bcf2aab33413eee6f90868f91a4aea3a
#
_cell.length_a   1.000
_cell.length_b   1.000
_cell.length_c   1.000
_cell.angle_alpha   90.00
_cell.angle_beta   90.00
_cell.angle_gamma   90.00
#
_symmetry.space_group_name_H-M   'P 1'
#
loop_
_entity.id
_entity.type
_entity.pdbx_description
1 polymer ?
#
loop_
_entity_poly.entity_id
_entity_poly.type
_entity_poly.pdbx_seq_one_letter_code
_entity_poly.pdbx_strand_id
1 'polypeptide(L)'
;MGFKRYATAHWEGTLKTGQGRMSTPQSGLFDGVRYSFNTRFGEEKGSNPEELLAAAHAGCFSMALSFMLDNGGFTATRIDTRADVRMETSPGPRAVGVHLVVSASVPGIDADEFAAIADNAKANCVISQALSLPVTMDARLV
;
A
#
# COMPACT_ATOMS: atom_id res chain seq x y z
N MET A 1 12.58 -18.59 -10.23
CA MET A 1 13.54 -18.33 -9.14
C MET A 1 12.97 -17.38 -8.13
N GLY A 2 13.11 -17.71 -6.86
CA GLY A 2 12.64 -16.85 -5.78
C GLY A 2 13.70 -15.83 -5.33
N PHE A 3 13.26 -14.77 -4.75
CA PHE A 3 14.10 -13.81 -4.04
C PHE A 3 13.38 -13.36 -2.77
N LYS A 4 14.09 -12.71 -1.87
CA LYS A 4 13.50 -12.18 -0.63
C LYS A 4 13.85 -10.71 -0.43
N ARG A 5 12.93 -10.00 0.20
CA ARG A 5 13.13 -8.67 0.74
C ARG A 5 12.95 -8.73 2.25
N TYR A 6 13.70 -7.93 2.97
CA TYR A 6 13.61 -7.91 4.42
C TYR A 6 13.76 -6.51 4.98
N ALA A 7 13.24 -6.33 6.16
CA ALA A 7 13.41 -5.16 7.00
C ALA A 7 13.62 -5.63 8.43
N THR A 8 14.04 -4.73 9.29
CA THR A 8 14.23 -4.99 10.71
C THR A 8 13.51 -3.98 11.56
N ALA A 9 13.14 -4.36 12.76
CA ALA A 9 12.57 -3.47 13.76
C ALA A 9 13.14 -3.76 15.13
N HIS A 10 13.21 -2.73 15.94
CA HIS A 10 13.65 -2.77 17.32
C HIS A 10 12.65 -2.02 18.21
N TRP A 11 12.41 -2.51 19.41
CA TRP A 11 11.54 -1.88 20.39
C TRP A 11 12.15 -1.94 21.77
N GLU A 12 12.04 -0.83 22.52
CA GLU A 12 12.45 -0.73 23.91
C GLU A 12 11.35 -0.10 24.75
N GLY A 13 11.12 -0.66 25.93
CA GLY A 13 10.20 -0.11 26.90
C GLY A 13 8.76 -0.62 26.79
N THR A 14 7.86 0.05 27.49
CA THR A 14 6.43 -0.30 27.51
C THR A 14 5.77 0.09 26.20
N LEU A 15 4.58 -0.45 25.95
CA LEU A 15 3.83 -0.09 24.75
C LEU A 15 3.57 1.42 24.65
N LYS A 16 3.15 2.05 25.71
CA LYS A 16 2.73 3.47 25.69
C LYS A 16 3.87 4.46 25.80
N THR A 17 4.94 4.11 26.49
CA THR A 17 6.06 5.02 26.77
C THR A 17 7.34 4.63 26.08
N GLY A 18 7.39 3.44 25.48
CA GLY A 18 8.53 2.92 24.77
C GLY A 18 8.75 3.57 23.41
N GLN A 19 9.81 3.16 22.77
CA GLN A 19 10.19 3.65 21.45
C GLN A 19 10.66 2.51 20.56
N GLY A 20 10.30 2.60 19.29
CA GLY A 20 10.74 1.67 18.27
C GLY A 20 11.51 2.35 17.14
N ARG A 21 12.21 1.54 16.39
CA ARG A 21 12.92 1.95 15.18
C ARG A 21 12.76 0.89 14.11
N MET A 22 12.60 1.33 12.87
CA MET A 22 12.51 0.45 11.70
C MET A 22 13.62 0.78 10.71
N SER A 23 14.14 -0.25 10.06
CA SER A 23 15.18 -0.10 9.05
C SER A 23 14.91 -0.98 7.85
N THR A 24 15.26 -0.48 6.66
CA THR A 24 15.20 -1.20 5.39
C THR A 24 16.62 -1.31 4.81
N PRO A 25 17.46 -2.24 5.32
CA PRO A 25 18.89 -2.24 5.02
C PRO A 25 19.23 -2.45 3.55
N GLN A 26 18.37 -3.16 2.80
CA GLN A 26 18.63 -3.41 1.38
C GLN A 26 18.50 -2.15 0.51
N SER A 27 17.54 -1.29 0.82
CA SER A 27 17.34 -0.03 0.07
C SER A 27 18.05 1.15 0.71
N GLY A 28 18.31 1.10 2.01
CA GLY A 28 18.79 2.23 2.79
C GLY A 28 17.76 3.35 2.97
N LEU A 29 16.51 3.13 2.53
CA LEU A 29 15.45 4.14 2.61
C LEU A 29 15.11 4.50 4.06
N PHE A 30 15.02 3.48 4.92
CA PHE A 30 14.82 3.64 6.35
C PHE A 30 16.08 3.20 7.07
N ASP A 31 16.60 4.06 7.92
CA ASP A 31 17.76 3.81 8.76
C ASP A 31 17.44 4.23 10.19
N GLY A 32 16.92 3.29 10.97
CA GLY A 32 16.52 3.54 12.35
C GLY A 32 15.39 4.56 12.50
N VAL A 33 14.44 4.58 11.61
CA VAL A 33 13.31 5.53 11.63
C VAL A 33 12.45 5.24 12.85
N ARG A 34 12.23 6.28 13.66
CA ARG A 34 11.48 6.18 14.92
C ARG A 34 10.00 5.94 14.68
N TYR A 35 9.41 5.07 15.49
CA TYR A 35 7.96 4.95 15.64
C TYR A 35 7.61 4.71 17.12
N SER A 36 6.37 4.98 17.47
CA SER A 36 5.89 4.88 18.85
C SER A 36 4.39 4.63 18.89
N PHE A 37 3.85 4.44 20.08
CA PHE A 37 2.40 4.38 20.27
C PHE A 37 1.70 5.64 19.71
N ASN A 38 2.26 6.82 19.98
CA ASN A 38 1.68 8.10 19.55
C ASN A 38 1.81 8.34 18.06
N THR A 39 2.86 7.86 17.39
CA THR A 39 2.97 7.97 15.92
C THR A 39 2.03 7.01 15.21
N ARG A 40 1.61 5.94 15.87
CA ARG A 40 0.73 4.93 15.30
C ARG A 40 -0.75 5.20 15.59
N PHE A 41 -1.10 5.51 16.82
CA PHE A 41 -2.48 5.64 17.29
C PHE A 41 -2.86 7.06 17.74
N GLY A 42 -1.89 7.95 17.88
CA GLY A 42 -2.08 9.34 18.22
C GLY A 42 -1.84 10.28 17.05
N GLU A 43 -1.61 11.54 17.37
CA GLU A 43 -1.42 12.60 16.38
C GLU A 43 0.05 13.02 16.16
N GLU A 44 0.97 12.36 16.86
CA GLU A 44 2.39 12.64 16.66
C GLU A 44 2.82 12.23 15.26
N LYS A 45 3.48 13.14 14.54
CA LYS A 45 4.03 12.84 13.22
C LYS A 45 5.21 11.89 13.32
N GLY A 46 5.20 10.88 12.49
CA GLY A 46 6.27 9.90 12.44
C GLY A 46 5.82 8.66 11.66
N SER A 47 6.69 7.67 11.62
CA SER A 47 6.42 6.42 10.93
C SER A 47 5.40 5.57 11.67
N ASN A 48 4.66 4.76 10.92
CA ASN A 48 3.80 3.72 11.47
C ASN A 48 3.61 2.58 10.44
N PRO A 49 3.34 1.35 10.91
CA PRO A 49 3.22 0.20 10.02
C PRO A 49 2.08 0.30 9.01
N GLU A 50 0.97 0.91 9.38
CA GLU A 50 -0.22 1.00 8.54
C GLU A 50 0.01 1.91 7.33
N GLU A 51 0.66 3.05 7.53
CA GLU A 51 1.05 3.95 6.44
C GLU A 51 2.07 3.30 5.50
N LEU A 52 3.01 2.52 6.05
CA LEU A 52 3.97 1.76 5.24
C LEU A 52 3.28 0.67 4.41
N LEU A 53 2.31 -0.02 4.99
CA LEU A 53 1.49 -0.98 4.25
C LEU A 53 0.70 -0.30 3.14
N ALA A 54 0.12 0.86 3.40
CA ALA A 54 -0.60 1.65 2.41
C ALA A 54 0.33 2.07 1.26
N ALA A 55 1.53 2.55 1.56
CA ALA A 55 2.53 2.91 0.54
C ALA A 55 2.94 1.70 -0.30
N ALA A 56 3.18 0.56 0.34
CA ALA A 56 3.50 -0.69 -0.36
C ALA A 56 2.36 -1.13 -1.28
N HIS A 57 1.11 -1.07 -0.82
CA HIS A 57 -0.06 -1.46 -1.61
C HIS A 57 -0.29 -0.51 -2.79
N ALA A 58 -0.23 0.80 -2.57
CA ALA A 58 -0.38 1.79 -3.63
C ALA A 58 0.69 1.63 -4.72
N GLY A 59 1.95 1.43 -4.33
CA GLY A 59 3.05 1.20 -5.27
C GLY A 59 2.90 -0.10 -6.05
N CYS A 60 2.57 -1.19 -5.36
CA CYS A 60 2.37 -2.50 -6.00
C CYS A 60 1.20 -2.47 -6.98
N PHE A 61 0.06 -1.90 -6.58
CA PHE A 61 -1.10 -1.77 -7.46
C PHE A 61 -0.78 -0.96 -8.71
N SER A 62 -0.12 0.20 -8.56
CA SER A 62 0.22 1.06 -9.71
C SER A 62 1.10 0.33 -10.74
N MET A 63 2.08 -0.44 -10.27
CA MET A 63 2.90 -1.26 -11.18
C MET A 63 2.11 -2.40 -11.81
N ALA A 64 1.25 -3.07 -11.06
CA ALA A 64 0.39 -4.13 -11.58
C ALA A 64 -0.56 -3.61 -12.66
N LEU A 65 -1.17 -2.45 -12.42
CA LEU A 65 -2.03 -1.79 -13.42
C LEU A 65 -1.24 -1.43 -14.69
N SER A 66 -0.07 -0.83 -14.54
CA SER A 66 0.80 -0.50 -15.67
C SER A 66 1.14 -1.75 -16.49
N PHE A 67 1.54 -2.83 -15.83
CA PHE A 67 1.86 -4.11 -16.49
C PHE A 67 0.67 -4.70 -17.25
N MET A 68 -0.51 -4.69 -16.65
CA MET A 68 -1.70 -5.24 -17.29
C MET A 68 -2.20 -4.38 -18.45
N LEU A 69 -2.04 -3.06 -18.35
CA LEU A 69 -2.32 -2.15 -19.46
C LEU A 69 -1.36 -2.41 -20.63
N ASP A 70 -0.06 -2.56 -20.36
CA ASP A 70 0.93 -2.89 -21.39
C ASP A 70 0.58 -4.20 -22.11
N ASN A 71 0.17 -5.22 -21.37
CA ASN A 71 -0.27 -6.50 -21.95
C ASN A 71 -1.54 -6.35 -22.83
N GLY A 72 -2.38 -5.39 -22.51
CA GLY A 72 -3.56 -5.05 -23.32
C GLY A 72 -3.27 -4.14 -24.51
N GLY A 73 -2.03 -3.72 -24.71
CA GLY A 73 -1.63 -2.83 -25.80
C GLY A 73 -1.80 -1.34 -25.48
N PHE A 74 -1.93 -0.98 -24.20
CA PHE A 74 -2.10 0.40 -23.75
C PHE A 74 -0.91 0.82 -22.89
N THR A 75 -0.55 2.09 -22.97
CA THR A 75 0.47 2.68 -22.09
C THR A 75 -0.15 3.80 -21.29
N ALA A 76 -0.14 3.67 -19.98
CA ALA A 76 -0.54 4.76 -19.10
C ALA A 76 0.51 5.87 -19.12
N THR A 77 0.08 7.10 -19.34
CA THR A 77 0.95 8.26 -19.18
C THR A 77 1.09 8.67 -17.73
N ARG A 78 0.10 8.32 -16.91
CA ARG A 78 0.09 8.59 -15.47
C ARG A 78 -0.85 7.66 -14.74
N ILE A 79 -0.42 7.20 -13.57
CA ILE A 79 -1.24 6.47 -12.62
C ILE A 79 -0.99 7.06 -11.24
N ASP A 80 -2.03 7.58 -10.61
CA ASP A 80 -1.99 8.03 -9.22
C ASP A 80 -2.85 7.10 -8.39
N THR A 81 -2.27 6.53 -7.36
CA THR A 81 -2.96 5.61 -6.44
C THR A 81 -2.80 6.08 -5.01
N ARG A 82 -3.92 6.15 -4.32
CA ARG A 82 -3.97 6.27 -2.86
C ARG A 82 -4.54 4.97 -2.28
N ALA A 83 -3.93 4.46 -1.22
CA ALA A 83 -4.44 3.34 -0.46
C ALA A 83 -4.78 3.79 0.96
N ASP A 84 -5.99 3.53 1.40
CA ASP A 84 -6.44 3.81 2.76
C ASP A 84 -6.56 2.48 3.50
N VAL A 85 -5.65 2.22 4.44
CA VAL A 85 -5.75 1.08 5.36
C VAL A 85 -6.67 1.48 6.51
N ARG A 86 -7.84 0.86 6.59
CA ARG A 86 -8.82 1.18 7.61
C ARG A 86 -8.57 0.35 8.86
N MET A 87 -8.52 1.05 9.98
CA MET A 87 -8.27 0.48 11.29
C MET A 87 -9.51 0.59 12.19
N GLU A 88 -9.73 -0.41 12.99
CA GLU A 88 -10.63 -0.36 14.16
C GLU A 88 -9.81 -0.60 15.43
N THR A 89 -10.24 0.03 16.51
CA THR A 89 -9.54 -0.05 17.81
C THR A 89 -10.30 -0.82 18.86
N SER A 90 -11.56 -1.14 18.62
CA SER A 90 -12.41 -1.90 19.56
C SER A 90 -12.84 -3.23 18.92
N PRO A 91 -12.75 -4.37 19.62
CA PRO A 91 -12.23 -4.59 20.99
C PRO A 91 -10.71 -4.48 21.13
N GLY A 92 -9.98 -4.39 20.03
CA GLY A 92 -8.53 -4.18 19.97
C GLY A 92 -8.13 -3.67 18.59
N PRO A 93 -6.92 -3.15 18.43
CA PRO A 93 -6.47 -2.60 17.15
C PRO A 93 -6.37 -3.70 16.08
N ARG A 94 -7.03 -3.48 14.95
CA ARG A 94 -6.95 -4.37 13.78
C ARG A 94 -7.21 -3.61 12.49
N ALA A 95 -6.58 -4.03 11.42
CA ALA A 95 -6.93 -3.58 10.08
C ALA A 95 -8.20 -4.34 9.62
N VAL A 96 -9.14 -3.63 9.01
CA VAL A 96 -10.42 -4.20 8.57
C VAL A 96 -10.65 -4.12 7.07
N GLY A 97 -9.81 -3.43 6.34
CA GLY A 97 -9.87 -3.36 4.89
C GLY A 97 -8.90 -2.35 4.32
N VAL A 98 -8.72 -2.42 3.01
CA VAL A 98 -7.98 -1.42 2.23
C VAL A 98 -8.88 -0.88 1.14
N HIS A 99 -8.91 0.42 0.98
CA HIS A 99 -9.60 1.08 -0.12
C HIS A 99 -8.60 1.79 -1.02
N LEU A 100 -8.61 1.45 -2.32
CA LEU A 100 -7.75 2.06 -3.33
C LEU A 100 -8.53 3.15 -4.07
N VAL A 101 -7.95 4.33 -4.21
CA VAL A 101 -8.47 5.41 -5.05
C VAL A 101 -7.46 5.65 -6.16
N VAL A 102 -7.88 5.46 -7.40
CA VAL A 102 -7.02 5.44 -8.57
C VAL A 102 -7.48 6.45 -9.61
N SER A 103 -6.55 7.26 -10.10
CA SER A 103 -6.73 8.11 -11.28
C SER A 103 -5.67 7.74 -12.30
N ALA A 104 -6.08 7.44 -13.53
CA ALA A 104 -5.15 7.08 -14.59
C ALA A 104 -5.45 7.81 -15.89
N SER A 105 -4.40 8.22 -16.58
CA SER A 105 -4.46 8.74 -17.94
C SER A 105 -3.89 7.68 -18.88
N VAL A 106 -4.76 7.09 -19.71
CA VAL A 106 -4.42 5.97 -20.58
C VAL A 106 -4.97 6.27 -21.97
N PRO A 107 -4.15 6.78 -22.91
CA PRO A 107 -4.62 7.11 -24.25
C PRO A 107 -5.17 5.88 -24.98
N GLY A 108 -6.31 6.06 -25.63
CA GLY A 108 -6.90 5.06 -26.53
C GLY A 108 -7.75 3.99 -25.86
N ILE A 109 -7.83 3.93 -24.53
CA ILE A 109 -8.66 2.94 -23.83
C ILE A 109 -10.07 3.46 -23.58
N ASP A 110 -11.08 2.59 -23.68
CA ASP A 110 -12.42 2.93 -23.23
C ASP A 110 -12.62 2.63 -21.73
N ALA A 111 -13.71 3.19 -21.19
CA ALA A 111 -13.97 3.10 -19.75
C ALA A 111 -14.22 1.67 -19.25
N ASP A 112 -14.91 0.84 -20.05
CA ASP A 112 -15.24 -0.53 -19.65
C ASP A 112 -14.00 -1.42 -19.66
N GLU A 113 -13.16 -1.28 -20.66
CA GLU A 113 -11.90 -2.01 -20.74
C GLU A 113 -10.94 -1.59 -19.63
N PHE A 114 -10.84 -0.30 -19.35
CA PHE A 114 -10.06 0.20 -18.22
C PHE A 114 -10.55 -0.38 -16.89
N ALA A 115 -11.86 -0.36 -16.66
CA ALA A 115 -12.46 -0.90 -15.43
C ALA A 115 -12.13 -2.39 -15.24
N ALA A 116 -12.23 -3.19 -16.29
CA ALA A 116 -11.91 -4.63 -16.25
C ALA A 116 -10.42 -4.87 -15.93
N ILE A 117 -9.52 -4.11 -16.55
CA ILE A 117 -8.06 -4.22 -16.31
C ILE A 117 -7.74 -3.75 -14.88
N ALA A 118 -8.34 -2.67 -14.41
CA ALA A 118 -8.12 -2.17 -13.05
C ALA A 118 -8.62 -3.17 -11.98
N ASP A 119 -9.77 -3.80 -12.18
CA ASP A 119 -10.28 -4.85 -11.28
C ASP A 119 -9.36 -6.07 -11.23
N ASN A 120 -8.83 -6.47 -12.38
CA ASN A 120 -7.86 -7.56 -12.45
C ASN A 120 -6.56 -7.20 -11.73
N ALA A 121 -6.06 -5.97 -11.88
CA ALA A 121 -4.88 -5.48 -11.16
C ALA A 121 -5.10 -5.46 -9.65
N LYS A 122 -6.29 -5.03 -9.20
CA LYS A 122 -6.66 -5.05 -7.78
C LYS A 122 -6.61 -6.47 -7.19
N ALA A 123 -7.16 -7.45 -7.90
CA ALA A 123 -7.20 -8.83 -7.43
C ALA A 123 -5.82 -9.50 -7.43
N ASN A 124 -4.95 -9.16 -8.35
CA ASN A 124 -3.72 -9.89 -8.64
C ASN A 124 -2.42 -9.17 -8.26
N CYS A 125 -2.45 -7.93 -7.79
CA CYS A 125 -1.23 -7.32 -7.29
C CYS A 125 -0.72 -8.10 -6.06
N VAL A 126 0.60 -8.22 -5.94
CA VAL A 126 1.24 -9.08 -4.93
C VAL A 126 0.80 -8.73 -3.51
N ILE A 127 0.65 -7.45 -3.20
CA ILE A 127 0.22 -7.02 -1.86
C ILE A 127 -1.25 -7.35 -1.62
N SER A 128 -2.14 -7.16 -2.61
CA SER A 128 -3.54 -7.59 -2.46
C SER A 128 -3.66 -9.08 -2.18
N GLN A 129 -2.87 -9.91 -2.87
CA GLN A 129 -2.85 -11.35 -2.65
C GLN A 129 -2.29 -11.74 -1.27
N ALA A 130 -1.35 -10.97 -0.74
CA ALA A 130 -0.74 -11.23 0.56
C ALA A 130 -1.68 -10.90 1.73
N LEU A 131 -2.67 -10.05 1.51
CA LEU A 131 -3.61 -9.61 2.55
C LEU A 131 -4.85 -10.51 2.58
N SER A 132 -5.31 -10.83 3.78
CA SER A 132 -6.61 -11.48 4.01
C SER A 132 -7.75 -10.47 4.14
N LEU A 133 -7.44 -9.18 4.05
CA LEU A 133 -8.39 -8.08 4.18
C LEU A 133 -9.17 -7.89 2.88
N PRO A 134 -10.44 -7.46 2.96
CA PRO A 134 -11.16 -7.02 1.76
C PRO A 134 -10.49 -5.76 1.18
N VAL A 135 -10.32 -5.76 -0.14
CA VAL A 135 -9.78 -4.64 -0.91
C VAL A 135 -10.88 -4.12 -1.83
N THR A 136 -11.24 -2.86 -1.64
CA THR A 136 -12.20 -2.14 -2.49
C THR A 136 -11.48 -1.06 -3.30
N MET A 137 -12.11 -0.57 -4.36
CA MET A 137 -11.46 0.39 -5.24
C MET A 137 -12.46 1.30 -5.93
N ASP A 138 -12.09 2.57 -6.04
CA ASP A 138 -12.64 3.52 -6.99
C ASP A 138 -11.54 3.87 -8.01
N ALA A 139 -11.73 3.48 -9.26
CA ALA A 139 -10.78 3.75 -10.34
C ALA A 139 -11.46 4.57 -11.44
N ARG A 140 -10.77 5.62 -11.91
CA ARG A 140 -11.28 6.50 -12.96
C ARG A 140 -10.20 6.87 -13.98
N LEU A 141 -10.64 7.04 -15.22
CA LEU A 141 -9.85 7.69 -16.26
C LEU A 141 -9.94 9.23 -16.10
N VAL A 142 -8.82 9.89 -16.33
CA VAL A 142 -8.71 11.35 -16.29
C VAL A 142 -8.01 11.88 -17.55
#